data_ad6eadcd21c06d8feb01aab22880ad95
#
_entry.id   ad6eadcd21c06d8feb01aab22880ad95
#
_cell.length_a   1.000
_cell.length_b   1.000
_cell.length_c   1.000
_cell.angle_alpha   90.00
_cell.angle_beta   90.00
_cell.angle_gamma   90.00
#
_symmetry.space_group_name_H-M   'P 1'
#
loop_
_entity.id
_entity.type
_entity.pdbx_description
1 polymer ?
#
loop_
_entity_poly.entity_id
_entity_poly.type
_entity_poly.pdbx_seq_one_letter_code
_entity_poly.pdbx_strand_id
1 'polypeptide(L)'
;MKKAVPYKIESISELHKLFNLPKPHHPLISVIDFETLKFDSNEIWSSFYYDFYCVAIKKGASGKFRYGQGHYDFDEGVMSFTKPGQIFSVTNPTDDPVSGYMMVFKPDLIRHYELGKNIGNYGFFSYSTAEALHLSEKEDNVIMSLMHQMQAELKNNIDHYSQDLIVSYIDLPLNYAKRFYNRQFLTRSSVNNGIVVKMEELIDAYLKSDATLLGVPTVNFFAEKLNVSPSYLSDLLKNATGRNAQAHIQESIVERAKGLLSTTNLSIKEIAYGLGFEYPQSFSTMFKKNTQQTPLQFRASFN
;
A
#
# COMPACT_ATOMS: atom_id res chain seq x y z
N MET A 1 -25.18 -6.45 16.21
CA MET A 1 -24.24 -7.58 16.25
C MET A 1 -22.95 -7.11 16.88
N LYS A 2 -22.46 -7.74 17.96
CA LYS A 2 -21.13 -7.45 18.52
C LYS A 2 -20.09 -7.85 17.45
N LYS A 3 -19.25 -6.91 16.97
CA LYS A 3 -18.11 -7.26 16.13
C LYS A 3 -17.22 -8.21 16.93
N ALA A 4 -17.03 -9.42 16.44
CA ALA A 4 -16.08 -10.36 17.02
C ALA A 4 -14.70 -9.71 17.05
N VAL A 5 -13.99 -9.84 18.17
CA VAL A 5 -12.61 -9.33 18.28
C VAL A 5 -11.74 -10.20 17.37
N PRO A 6 -10.95 -9.61 16.44
CA PRO A 6 -10.09 -10.37 15.56
C PRO A 6 -9.09 -11.24 16.35
N TYR A 7 -8.91 -12.48 15.94
CA TYR A 7 -7.94 -13.37 16.56
C TYR A 7 -6.52 -12.95 16.21
N LYS A 8 -5.63 -12.83 17.19
CA LYS A 8 -4.22 -12.49 16.98
C LYS A 8 -3.40 -13.78 16.85
N ILE A 9 -2.75 -13.98 15.70
CA ILE A 9 -1.74 -15.01 15.51
C ILE A 9 -0.39 -14.43 15.97
N GLU A 10 0.14 -14.92 17.08
CA GLU A 10 1.30 -14.31 17.76
C GLU A 10 2.65 -14.71 17.19
N SER A 11 2.74 -15.86 16.53
CA SER A 11 4.00 -16.39 16.03
C SER A 11 3.86 -17.18 14.74
N ILE A 12 4.96 -17.29 14.00
CA ILE A 12 5.06 -18.15 12.80
C ILE A 12 4.85 -19.63 13.18
N SER A 13 5.30 -20.04 14.36
CA SER A 13 5.05 -21.40 14.87
C SER A 13 3.57 -21.67 15.14
N GLU A 14 2.82 -20.70 15.62
CA GLU A 14 1.38 -20.77 15.78
C GLU A 14 0.67 -20.82 14.41
N LEU A 15 1.09 -19.98 13.47
CA LEU A 15 0.58 -20.02 12.10
C LEU A 15 0.75 -21.43 11.48
N HIS A 16 1.92 -22.04 11.65
CA HIS A 16 2.17 -23.40 11.19
C HIS A 16 1.23 -24.44 11.83
N LYS A 17 0.96 -24.31 13.13
CA LYS A 17 -0.01 -25.20 13.81
C LYS A 17 -1.42 -25.05 13.24
N LEU A 18 -1.86 -23.79 13.02
CA LEU A 18 -3.19 -23.50 12.46
C LEU A 18 -3.36 -23.99 11.02
N PHE A 19 -2.26 -24.14 10.28
CA PHE A 19 -2.23 -24.71 8.94
C PHE A 19 -1.91 -26.21 8.90
N ASN A 20 -1.79 -26.88 10.04
CA ASN A 20 -1.41 -28.29 10.16
C ASN A 20 -0.04 -28.61 9.51
N LEU A 21 0.89 -27.65 9.55
CA LEU A 21 2.23 -27.76 9.00
C LEU A 21 3.25 -28.21 10.05
N PRO A 22 4.39 -28.84 9.63
CA PRO A 22 5.54 -29.06 10.50
C PRO A 22 6.02 -27.75 11.14
N LYS A 23 6.78 -27.85 12.25
CA LYS A 23 7.40 -26.67 12.86
C LYS A 23 8.27 -25.93 11.83
N PRO A 24 8.25 -24.57 11.83
CA PRO A 24 9.08 -23.78 10.93
C PRO A 24 10.56 -24.02 11.22
N HIS A 25 11.40 -24.01 10.19
CA HIS A 25 12.86 -24.15 10.33
C HIS A 25 13.51 -22.93 11.00
N HIS A 26 12.88 -21.76 10.91
CA HIS A 26 13.38 -20.53 11.51
C HIS A 26 12.26 -19.80 12.27
N PRO A 27 12.50 -19.24 13.49
CA PRO A 27 11.45 -18.65 14.31
C PRO A 27 10.92 -17.31 13.77
N LEU A 28 11.70 -16.60 12.95
CA LEU A 28 11.37 -15.25 12.46
C LEU A 28 10.96 -15.20 10.98
N ILE A 29 11.05 -16.31 10.25
CA ILE A 29 10.67 -16.39 8.83
C ILE A 29 10.21 -17.79 8.46
N SER A 30 9.27 -17.88 7.53
CA SER A 30 8.90 -19.12 6.85
C SER A 30 8.46 -18.85 5.42
N VAL A 31 8.74 -19.82 4.54
CA VAL A 31 8.18 -19.91 3.19
C VAL A 31 7.30 -21.15 3.14
N ILE A 32 6.02 -20.92 2.97
CA ILE A 32 4.96 -21.94 3.02
C ILE A 32 4.47 -22.16 1.58
N ASP A 33 4.45 -23.42 1.16
CA ASP A 33 3.87 -23.83 -0.09
C ASP A 33 2.35 -24.02 0.08
N PHE A 34 1.55 -23.33 -0.74
CA PHE A 34 0.09 -23.40 -0.66
C PHE A 34 -0.45 -24.81 -0.93
N GLU A 35 0.22 -25.62 -1.74
CA GLU A 35 -0.20 -27.00 -1.99
C GLU A 35 -0.10 -27.90 -0.74
N THR A 36 0.68 -27.50 0.25
CA THR A 36 0.83 -28.22 1.51
C THR A 36 -0.20 -27.81 2.57
N LEU A 37 -0.95 -26.72 2.34
CA LEU A 37 -1.89 -26.20 3.32
C LEU A 37 -3.12 -27.08 3.46
N LYS A 38 -3.51 -27.30 4.70
CA LYS A 38 -4.81 -27.88 5.05
C LYS A 38 -5.55 -26.91 5.95
N PHE A 39 -6.61 -26.33 5.41
CA PHE A 39 -7.48 -25.46 6.19
C PHE A 39 -8.47 -26.32 6.96
N ASP A 40 -8.39 -26.30 8.28
CA ASP A 40 -9.50 -26.76 9.10
C ASP A 40 -10.57 -25.65 9.13
N SER A 41 -11.84 -26.04 9.19
CA SER A 41 -12.98 -25.14 9.36
C SER A 41 -12.99 -24.57 10.78
N ASN A 42 -12.09 -23.62 11.05
CA ASN A 42 -11.96 -22.96 12.35
C ASN A 42 -12.54 -21.53 12.25
N GLU A 43 -13.32 -21.13 13.26
CA GLU A 43 -13.90 -19.78 13.36
C GLU A 43 -12.82 -18.66 13.37
N ILE A 44 -11.58 -18.98 13.73
CA ILE A 44 -10.43 -18.07 13.71
C ILE A 44 -10.29 -17.38 12.34
N TRP A 45 -10.50 -18.11 11.23
CA TRP A 45 -10.36 -17.61 9.88
C TRP A 45 -11.42 -16.56 9.50
N SER A 46 -12.47 -16.41 10.29
CA SER A 46 -13.51 -15.41 10.05
C SER A 46 -13.03 -13.98 10.29
N SER A 47 -12.07 -13.76 11.22
CA SER A 47 -11.43 -12.47 11.48
C SER A 47 -10.15 -12.67 12.28
N PHE A 48 -9.00 -12.40 11.68
CA PHE A 48 -7.69 -12.56 12.32
C PHE A 48 -6.68 -11.53 11.84
N TYR A 49 -5.57 -11.39 12.57
CA TYR A 49 -4.40 -10.60 12.18
C TYR A 49 -3.13 -11.21 12.76
N TYR A 50 -1.97 -10.76 12.26
CA TYR A 50 -0.66 -11.17 12.75
C TYR A 50 0.34 -10.01 12.76
N ASP A 51 1.41 -10.13 13.59
CA ASP A 51 2.45 -9.10 13.77
C ASP A 51 3.70 -9.39 12.90
N PHE A 52 3.50 -9.83 11.66
CA PHE A 52 4.58 -10.05 10.71
C PHE A 52 4.17 -9.63 9.30
N TYR A 53 5.13 -9.42 8.44
CA TYR A 53 4.92 -9.17 7.02
C TYR A 53 4.57 -10.48 6.31
N CYS A 54 3.75 -10.37 5.29
CA CYS A 54 3.45 -11.49 4.41
C CYS A 54 3.55 -11.05 2.94
N VAL A 55 4.21 -11.85 2.14
CA VAL A 55 4.28 -11.74 0.68
C VAL A 55 3.79 -13.06 0.12
N ALA A 56 2.67 -13.04 -0.58
CA ALA A 56 2.08 -14.24 -1.14
C ALA A 56 1.98 -14.13 -2.66
N ILE A 57 2.32 -15.22 -3.35
CA ILE A 57 2.06 -15.43 -4.78
C ILE A 57 1.12 -16.62 -4.90
N LYS A 58 -0.01 -16.44 -5.59
CA LYS A 58 -1.07 -17.43 -5.70
C LYS A 58 -1.49 -17.64 -7.14
N LYS A 59 -1.77 -18.90 -7.48
CA LYS A 59 -2.34 -19.35 -8.76
C LYS A 59 -3.55 -20.24 -8.49
N GLY A 60 -4.54 -20.20 -9.37
CA GLY A 60 -5.67 -21.12 -9.38
C GLY A 60 -6.65 -20.97 -8.23
N ALA A 61 -6.58 -19.89 -7.45
CA ALA A 61 -7.50 -19.68 -6.34
C ALA A 61 -8.85 -19.19 -6.85
N SER A 62 -9.87 -20.03 -6.89
CA SER A 62 -11.27 -19.67 -7.15
C SER A 62 -11.97 -19.10 -5.89
N GLY A 63 -11.29 -19.11 -4.72
CA GLY A 63 -11.81 -18.59 -3.46
C GLY A 63 -11.80 -17.08 -3.41
N LYS A 64 -12.91 -16.47 -2.94
CA LYS A 64 -12.98 -15.03 -2.68
C LYS A 64 -12.27 -14.70 -1.37
N PHE A 65 -11.07 -14.14 -1.45
CA PHE A 65 -10.43 -13.55 -0.29
C PHE A 65 -10.96 -12.14 -0.04
N ARG A 66 -11.40 -11.90 1.19
CA ARG A 66 -11.84 -10.58 1.61
C ARG A 66 -10.73 -9.88 2.39
N TYR A 67 -10.23 -8.81 1.81
CA TYR A 67 -9.33 -7.86 2.47
C TYR A 67 -10.13 -6.59 2.78
N GLY A 68 -10.40 -6.32 4.02
CA GLY A 68 -11.26 -5.20 4.38
C GLY A 68 -12.65 -5.33 3.73
N GLN A 69 -13.02 -4.41 2.83
CA GLN A 69 -14.34 -4.39 2.17
C GLN A 69 -14.32 -4.94 0.73
N GLY A 70 -13.16 -5.30 0.16
CA GLY A 70 -13.02 -5.78 -1.21
C GLY A 70 -13.08 -7.30 -1.35
N HIS A 71 -13.62 -7.79 -2.47
CA HIS A 71 -13.50 -9.18 -2.91
C HIS A 71 -12.55 -9.24 -4.08
N TYR A 72 -11.69 -10.23 -4.12
CA TYR A 72 -10.76 -10.45 -5.23
C TYR A 72 -10.86 -11.89 -5.73
N ASP A 73 -10.89 -12.03 -7.08
CA ASP A 73 -10.92 -13.32 -7.79
C ASP A 73 -9.50 -13.56 -8.35
N PHE A 74 -8.87 -14.67 -7.99
CA PHE A 74 -7.48 -14.98 -8.37
C PHE A 74 -7.47 -15.96 -9.55
N ASP A 75 -7.90 -15.50 -10.73
CA ASP A 75 -7.89 -16.35 -11.92
C ASP A 75 -6.51 -16.50 -12.56
N GLU A 76 -5.56 -15.59 -12.21
CA GLU A 76 -4.20 -15.54 -12.74
C GLU A 76 -3.18 -15.46 -11.59
N GLY A 77 -1.88 -15.61 -11.88
CA GLY A 77 -0.81 -15.45 -10.90
C GLY A 77 -0.76 -14.04 -10.31
N VAL A 78 -1.01 -13.91 -9.01
CA VAL A 78 -1.15 -12.63 -8.32
C VAL A 78 -0.26 -12.59 -7.09
N MET A 79 0.51 -11.50 -6.94
CA MET A 79 1.20 -11.19 -5.69
C MET A 79 0.37 -10.26 -4.82
N SER A 80 0.33 -10.58 -3.54
CA SER A 80 -0.25 -9.75 -2.48
C SER A 80 0.73 -9.52 -1.36
N PHE A 81 0.60 -8.35 -0.71
CA PHE A 81 1.50 -7.88 0.33
C PHE A 81 0.69 -7.43 1.52
N THR A 82 1.10 -7.84 2.71
CA THR A 82 0.43 -7.42 3.94
C THR A 82 1.43 -7.05 5.01
N LYS A 83 1.13 -5.98 5.71
CA LYS A 83 1.95 -5.49 6.82
C LYS A 83 1.44 -6.01 8.16
N PRO A 84 2.27 -5.99 9.22
CA PRO A 84 1.85 -6.30 10.58
C PRO A 84 0.59 -5.55 11.01
N GLY A 85 -0.31 -6.22 11.72
CA GLY A 85 -1.54 -5.65 12.27
C GLY A 85 -2.71 -5.52 11.30
N GLN A 86 -2.57 -5.93 10.04
CA GLN A 86 -3.65 -5.91 9.07
C GLN A 86 -4.66 -7.04 9.36
N ILE A 87 -5.95 -6.69 9.41
CA ILE A 87 -7.02 -7.65 9.71
C ILE A 87 -7.46 -8.36 8.42
N PHE A 88 -7.62 -9.67 8.51
CA PHE A 88 -8.06 -10.56 7.45
C PHE A 88 -9.33 -11.30 7.81
N SER A 89 -10.04 -11.75 6.78
CA SER A 89 -11.07 -12.77 6.89
C SER A 89 -11.01 -13.67 5.66
N VAL A 90 -11.08 -14.97 5.90
CA VAL A 90 -11.26 -15.99 4.86
C VAL A 90 -12.73 -16.41 4.89
N THR A 91 -13.47 -16.08 3.85
CA THR A 91 -14.85 -16.51 3.68
C THR A 91 -14.87 -17.67 2.70
N ASN A 92 -15.36 -18.82 3.15
CA ASN A 92 -15.48 -20.06 2.39
C ASN A 92 -14.13 -20.50 1.77
N PRO A 93 -13.24 -21.14 2.57
CA PRO A 93 -12.12 -21.84 1.99
C PRO A 93 -12.70 -22.86 0.99
N THR A 94 -12.42 -22.64 -0.30
CA THR A 94 -12.79 -23.60 -1.34
C THR A 94 -11.77 -24.73 -1.32
N ASP A 95 -12.21 -25.94 -1.62
CA ASP A 95 -11.33 -27.10 -1.82
C ASP A 95 -10.55 -27.02 -3.17
N ASP A 96 -10.63 -25.88 -3.86
CA ASP A 96 -9.92 -25.70 -5.11
C ASP A 96 -8.40 -25.66 -4.87
N PRO A 97 -7.62 -26.36 -5.69
CA PRO A 97 -6.18 -26.42 -5.55
C PRO A 97 -5.56 -25.03 -5.78
N VAL A 98 -5.04 -24.45 -4.70
CA VAL A 98 -4.25 -23.21 -4.75
C VAL A 98 -2.79 -23.61 -4.80
N SER A 99 -2.06 -23.14 -5.80
CA SER A 99 -0.60 -23.30 -5.89
C SER A 99 0.11 -21.96 -5.63
N GLY A 100 1.41 -22.04 -5.35
CA GLY A 100 2.27 -20.89 -5.08
C GLY A 100 2.82 -20.87 -3.66
N TYR A 101 3.36 -19.73 -3.26
CA TYR A 101 4.08 -19.59 -1.99
C TYR A 101 3.60 -18.39 -1.18
N MET A 102 3.71 -18.56 0.14
CA MET A 102 3.55 -17.48 1.11
C MET A 102 4.82 -17.35 1.95
N MET A 103 5.52 -16.24 1.81
CA MET A 103 6.64 -15.86 2.66
C MET A 103 6.10 -14.99 3.81
N VAL A 104 6.35 -15.39 5.05
CA VAL A 104 6.04 -14.63 6.26
C VAL A 104 7.30 -14.36 7.05
N PHE A 105 7.50 -13.11 7.50
CA PHE A 105 8.68 -12.75 8.28
C PHE A 105 8.39 -11.66 9.31
N LYS A 106 8.99 -11.78 10.49
CA LYS A 106 8.85 -10.80 11.57
C LYS A 106 9.71 -9.55 11.30
N PRO A 107 9.24 -8.35 11.71
CA PRO A 107 10.03 -7.11 11.63
C PRO A 107 11.41 -7.22 12.28
N ASP A 108 11.52 -8.01 13.36
CA ASP A 108 12.78 -8.20 14.10
C ASP A 108 13.90 -8.77 13.23
N LEU A 109 13.58 -9.62 12.25
CA LEU A 109 14.55 -10.22 11.34
C LEU A 109 15.33 -9.20 10.51
N ILE A 110 14.65 -8.14 10.09
CA ILE A 110 15.15 -7.11 9.17
C ILE A 110 15.55 -5.81 9.87
N ARG A 111 15.34 -5.70 11.19
CA ARG A 111 15.43 -4.44 11.97
C ARG A 111 16.76 -3.73 11.81
N HIS A 112 17.88 -4.48 11.77
CA HIS A 112 19.23 -3.94 11.69
C HIS A 112 19.75 -3.76 10.25
N TYR A 113 18.96 -4.12 9.25
CA TYR A 113 19.29 -4.02 7.83
C TYR A 113 18.68 -2.78 7.18
N GLU A 114 19.23 -2.38 6.04
CA GLU A 114 18.66 -1.29 5.24
C GLU A 114 17.20 -1.56 4.84
N LEU A 115 16.87 -2.83 4.60
CA LEU A 115 15.49 -3.24 4.34
C LEU A 115 14.55 -2.83 5.49
N GLY A 116 14.96 -3.03 6.75
CA GLY A 116 14.16 -2.66 7.92
C GLY A 116 13.87 -1.16 8.02
N LYS A 117 14.85 -0.32 7.63
CA LYS A 117 14.68 1.14 7.57
C LYS A 117 13.74 1.58 6.44
N ASN A 118 13.76 0.83 5.33
CA ASN A 118 13.12 1.23 4.08
C ASN A 118 11.80 0.51 3.78
N ILE A 119 11.45 -0.56 4.50
CA ILE A 119 10.26 -1.37 4.22
C ILE A 119 8.96 -0.56 4.27
N GLY A 120 8.90 0.46 5.12
CA GLY A 120 7.78 1.40 5.20
C GLY A 120 7.58 2.25 3.94
N ASN A 121 8.60 2.35 3.07
CA ASN A 121 8.54 3.09 1.81
C ASN A 121 7.96 2.26 0.66
N TYR A 122 7.74 0.96 0.85
CA TYR A 122 7.04 0.13 -0.14
C TYR A 122 5.53 0.32 0.01
N GLY A 123 4.95 1.21 -0.80
CA GLY A 123 3.53 1.59 -0.76
C GLY A 123 2.59 0.39 -0.89
N PHE A 124 2.99 -0.65 -1.62
CA PHE A 124 2.17 -1.83 -1.89
C PHE A 124 1.82 -2.66 -0.64
N PHE A 125 2.52 -2.53 0.47
CA PHE A 125 2.08 -3.10 1.77
C PHE A 125 0.83 -2.42 2.35
N SER A 126 0.38 -1.32 1.75
CA SER A 126 -0.81 -0.57 2.17
C SER A 126 -1.87 -0.47 1.06
N TYR A 127 -1.68 -1.21 -0.03
CA TYR A 127 -2.66 -1.29 -1.12
C TYR A 127 -3.86 -2.14 -0.72
N SER A 128 -5.00 -1.86 -1.36
CA SER A 128 -6.18 -2.73 -1.26
C SER A 128 -5.99 -3.99 -2.10
N THR A 129 -6.81 -5.00 -1.86
CA THR A 129 -6.77 -6.26 -2.60
C THR A 129 -7.04 -6.07 -4.10
N ALA A 130 -7.94 -5.14 -4.45
CA ALA A 130 -8.22 -4.82 -5.85
C ALA A 130 -7.02 -4.21 -6.60
N GLU A 131 -5.99 -3.78 -5.86
CA GLU A 131 -4.74 -3.20 -6.36
C GLU A 131 -3.58 -4.21 -6.35
N ALA A 132 -3.89 -5.49 -6.24
CA ALA A 132 -2.88 -6.55 -6.23
C ALA A 132 -2.03 -6.54 -7.51
N LEU A 133 -0.81 -7.05 -7.40
CA LEU A 133 0.13 -7.12 -8.51
C LEU A 133 -0.16 -8.35 -9.37
N HIS A 134 -0.56 -8.10 -10.61
CA HIS A 134 -0.72 -9.16 -11.62
C HIS A 134 0.60 -9.40 -12.33
N LEU A 135 1.01 -10.66 -12.37
CA LEU A 135 2.27 -11.08 -12.96
C LEU A 135 2.09 -11.62 -14.37
N SER A 136 3.04 -11.34 -15.26
CA SER A 136 3.21 -12.12 -16.48
C SER A 136 3.84 -13.47 -16.15
N GLU A 137 3.73 -14.45 -17.05
CA GLU A 137 4.33 -15.77 -16.87
C GLU A 137 5.83 -15.71 -16.54
N LYS A 138 6.58 -14.81 -17.20
CA LYS A 138 8.01 -14.62 -16.92
C LYS A 138 8.27 -14.05 -15.53
N GLU A 139 7.47 -13.08 -15.10
CA GLU A 139 7.58 -12.45 -13.79
C GLU A 139 7.22 -13.45 -12.68
N ASP A 140 6.16 -14.21 -12.91
CA ASP A 140 5.73 -15.29 -12.02
C ASP A 140 6.84 -16.33 -11.82
N ASN A 141 7.41 -16.84 -12.91
CA ASN A 141 8.50 -17.81 -12.86
C ASN A 141 9.72 -17.29 -12.07
N VAL A 142 10.06 -16.01 -12.18
CA VAL A 142 11.14 -15.39 -11.41
C VAL A 142 10.82 -15.43 -9.91
N ILE A 143 9.62 -14.97 -9.51
CA ILE A 143 9.26 -14.93 -8.10
C ILE A 143 9.12 -16.33 -7.51
N MET A 144 8.50 -17.27 -8.24
CA MET A 144 8.39 -18.67 -7.82
C MET A 144 9.79 -19.31 -7.58
N SER A 145 10.74 -19.05 -8.49
CA SER A 145 12.11 -19.54 -8.33
C SER A 145 12.78 -18.98 -7.07
N LEU A 146 12.60 -17.68 -6.81
CA LEU A 146 13.16 -17.04 -5.60
C LEU A 146 12.55 -17.61 -4.31
N MET A 147 11.23 -17.83 -4.29
CA MET A 147 10.54 -18.43 -3.14
C MET A 147 11.03 -19.85 -2.88
N HIS A 148 11.21 -20.65 -3.94
CA HIS A 148 11.74 -22.00 -3.85
C HIS A 148 13.20 -22.03 -3.34
N GLN A 149 14.07 -21.16 -3.85
CA GLN A 149 15.46 -21.05 -3.39
C GLN A 149 15.53 -20.64 -1.92
N MET A 150 14.71 -19.64 -1.49
CA MET A 150 14.63 -19.27 -0.09
C MET A 150 14.13 -20.42 0.79
N GLN A 151 13.12 -21.17 0.34
CA GLN A 151 12.63 -22.35 1.09
C GLN A 151 13.74 -23.40 1.25
N ALA A 152 14.58 -23.61 0.23
CA ALA A 152 15.72 -24.52 0.30
C ALA A 152 16.78 -23.99 1.28
N GLU A 153 17.09 -22.68 1.24
CA GLU A 153 18.05 -22.05 2.16
C GLU A 153 17.62 -22.18 3.62
N LEU A 154 16.34 -21.99 3.93
CA LEU A 154 15.82 -22.14 5.28
C LEU A 154 15.92 -23.57 5.85
N LYS A 155 16.17 -24.58 5.02
CA LYS A 155 16.41 -25.98 5.43
C LYS A 155 17.90 -26.29 5.66
N ASN A 156 18.80 -25.40 5.23
CA ASN A 156 20.23 -25.58 5.42
C ASN A 156 20.67 -25.37 6.89
N ASN A 157 21.88 -25.82 7.21
CA ASN A 157 22.45 -25.53 8.52
C ASN A 157 22.70 -24.03 8.68
N ILE A 158 22.36 -23.49 9.84
CA ILE A 158 22.59 -22.09 10.17
C ILE A 158 24.07 -21.81 10.35
N ASP A 159 24.59 -20.80 9.63
CA ASP A 159 25.96 -20.31 9.76
C ASP A 159 25.99 -18.78 9.93
N HIS A 160 27.19 -18.19 9.92
CA HIS A 160 27.36 -16.74 10.10
C HIS A 160 26.77 -15.89 8.97
N TYR A 161 26.55 -16.46 7.79
CA TYR A 161 26.04 -15.77 6.60
C TYR A 161 24.55 -16.00 6.37
N SER A 162 23.94 -16.94 7.08
CA SER A 162 22.55 -17.34 6.86
C SER A 162 21.57 -16.18 6.99
N GLN A 163 21.76 -15.31 7.99
CA GLN A 163 20.86 -14.17 8.18
C GLN A 163 20.97 -13.15 7.04
N ASP A 164 22.19 -12.85 6.56
CA ASP A 164 22.42 -11.91 5.45
C ASP A 164 21.81 -12.45 4.15
N LEU A 165 21.97 -13.76 3.90
CA LEU A 165 21.36 -14.43 2.75
C LEU A 165 19.84 -14.40 2.82
N ILE A 166 19.25 -14.73 3.98
CA ILE A 166 17.80 -14.72 4.18
C ILE A 166 17.24 -13.31 3.94
N VAL A 167 17.87 -12.26 4.48
CA VAL A 167 17.43 -10.87 4.27
C VAL A 167 17.54 -10.48 2.81
N SER A 168 18.60 -10.91 2.11
CA SER A 168 18.76 -10.70 0.66
C SER A 168 17.65 -11.38 -0.15
N TYR A 169 17.26 -12.60 0.23
CA TYR A 169 16.12 -13.31 -0.36
C TYR A 169 14.77 -12.63 -0.08
N ILE A 170 14.62 -11.90 1.03
CA ILE A 170 13.42 -11.08 1.27
C ILE A 170 13.45 -9.82 0.39
N ASP A 171 14.58 -9.13 0.32
CA ASP A 171 14.71 -7.85 -0.39
C ASP A 171 14.53 -8.01 -1.90
N LEU A 172 15.05 -9.07 -2.48
CA LEU A 172 15.02 -9.28 -3.92
C LEU A 172 13.60 -9.40 -4.50
N PRO A 173 12.66 -10.22 -4.00
CA PRO A 173 11.27 -10.24 -4.43
C PRO A 173 10.55 -8.90 -4.24
N LEU A 174 10.85 -8.13 -3.19
CA LEU A 174 10.26 -6.80 -2.96
C LEU A 174 10.73 -5.79 -4.02
N ASN A 175 12.01 -5.84 -4.40
CA ASN A 175 12.55 -5.02 -5.49
C ASN A 175 11.95 -5.40 -6.86
N TYR A 176 11.75 -6.70 -7.13
CA TYR A 176 11.01 -7.15 -8.31
C TYR A 176 9.56 -6.66 -8.30
N ALA A 177 8.88 -6.77 -7.16
CA ALA A 177 7.50 -6.28 -7.02
C ALA A 177 7.39 -4.79 -7.32
N LYS A 178 8.32 -3.97 -6.84
CA LYS A 178 8.39 -2.54 -7.17
C LYS A 178 8.53 -2.31 -8.68
N ARG A 179 9.40 -3.06 -9.34
CA ARG A 179 9.57 -3.01 -10.81
C ARG A 179 8.30 -3.43 -11.55
N PHE A 180 7.64 -4.49 -11.09
CA PHE A 180 6.44 -5.04 -11.73
C PHE A 180 5.22 -4.12 -11.53
N TYR A 181 5.08 -3.48 -10.36
CA TYR A 181 4.08 -2.43 -10.17
C TYR A 181 4.30 -1.24 -11.12
N ASN A 182 5.55 -0.79 -11.30
CA ASN A 182 5.83 0.24 -12.30
C ASN A 182 5.41 -0.18 -13.71
N ARG A 183 5.70 -1.42 -14.13
CA ARG A 183 5.22 -1.98 -15.39
C ARG A 183 3.68 -1.98 -15.41
N GLN A 184 3.00 -2.43 -14.34
CA GLN A 184 1.54 -2.47 -14.25
C GLN A 184 0.93 -1.07 -14.38
N PHE A 185 1.51 -0.05 -13.77
CA PHE A 185 1.08 1.33 -13.94
C PHE A 185 1.22 1.80 -15.39
N LEU A 186 2.33 1.48 -16.06
CA LEU A 186 2.55 1.84 -17.46
C LEU A 186 1.56 1.09 -18.40
N THR A 187 1.36 -0.19 -18.22
CA THR A 187 0.46 -1.00 -19.09
C THR A 187 -1.02 -0.68 -18.91
N ARG A 188 -1.42 -0.14 -17.75
CA ARG A 188 -2.77 0.34 -17.46
C ARG A 188 -2.90 1.86 -17.66
N SER A 189 -2.06 2.49 -18.46
CA SER A 189 -1.99 3.95 -18.61
C SER A 189 -3.33 4.61 -18.97
N SER A 190 -4.15 4.00 -19.82
CA SER A 190 -5.48 4.54 -20.20
C SER A 190 -6.43 4.64 -19.01
N VAL A 191 -6.47 3.61 -18.14
CA VAL A 191 -7.28 3.60 -16.91
C VAL A 191 -6.68 4.56 -15.88
N ASN A 192 -5.36 4.56 -15.76
CA ASN A 192 -4.65 5.42 -14.82
C ASN A 192 -4.76 6.90 -15.17
N ASN A 193 -4.72 7.26 -16.46
CA ASN A 193 -4.99 8.63 -16.92
C ASN A 193 -6.41 9.08 -16.55
N GLY A 194 -7.39 8.19 -16.61
CA GLY A 194 -8.75 8.47 -16.13
C GLY A 194 -8.79 8.80 -14.63
N ILE A 195 -7.96 8.14 -13.81
CA ILE A 195 -7.85 8.45 -12.37
C ILE A 195 -7.16 9.80 -12.15
N VAL A 196 -6.11 10.11 -12.92
CA VAL A 196 -5.42 11.42 -12.83
C VAL A 196 -6.40 12.55 -13.13
N VAL A 197 -7.12 12.47 -14.25
CA VAL A 197 -8.11 13.50 -14.65
C VAL A 197 -9.21 13.63 -13.59
N LYS A 198 -9.78 12.52 -13.12
CA LYS A 198 -10.79 12.55 -12.06
C LYS A 198 -10.27 13.13 -10.75
N MET A 199 -9.01 12.89 -10.40
CA MET A 199 -8.40 13.47 -9.21
C MET A 199 -8.33 15.01 -9.32
N GLU A 200 -7.91 15.52 -10.48
CA GLU A 200 -7.84 16.96 -10.76
C GLU A 200 -9.24 17.61 -10.70
N GLU A 201 -10.24 16.98 -11.32
CA GLU A 201 -11.64 17.43 -11.26
C GLU A 201 -12.16 17.47 -9.82
N LEU A 202 -11.88 16.44 -9.02
CA LEU A 202 -12.31 16.36 -7.62
C LEU A 202 -11.62 17.41 -6.75
N ILE A 203 -10.33 17.69 -6.97
CA ILE A 203 -9.63 18.76 -6.26
C ILE A 203 -10.23 20.12 -6.61
N ASP A 204 -10.45 20.40 -7.89
CA ASP A 204 -11.02 21.66 -8.35
C ASP A 204 -12.45 21.86 -7.78
N ALA A 205 -13.28 20.82 -7.83
CA ALA A 205 -14.61 20.84 -7.24
C ALA A 205 -14.57 21.09 -5.72
N TYR A 206 -13.66 20.44 -5.00
CA TYR A 206 -13.50 20.63 -3.55
C TYR A 206 -13.13 22.08 -3.23
N LEU A 207 -12.13 22.64 -3.90
CA LEU A 207 -11.64 24.00 -3.65
C LEU A 207 -12.64 25.11 -4.05
N LYS A 208 -13.65 24.79 -4.84
CA LYS A 208 -14.75 25.69 -5.22
C LYS A 208 -15.98 25.55 -4.35
N SER A 209 -16.08 24.51 -3.54
CA SER A 209 -17.24 24.20 -2.71
C SER A 209 -17.08 24.67 -1.27
N ASP A 210 -18.17 24.66 -0.50
CA ASP A 210 -18.16 24.88 0.95
C ASP A 210 -17.46 23.76 1.74
N ALA A 211 -17.03 22.68 1.06
CA ALA A 211 -16.26 21.60 1.69
C ALA A 211 -14.93 22.08 2.28
N THR A 212 -14.39 23.20 1.80
CA THR A 212 -13.22 23.87 2.41
C THR A 212 -13.47 24.28 3.87
N LEU A 213 -14.72 24.46 4.29
CA LEU A 213 -15.09 24.69 5.70
C LEU A 213 -14.79 23.47 6.58
N LEU A 214 -14.67 22.26 5.99
CA LEU A 214 -14.29 21.03 6.67
C LEU A 214 -12.77 20.87 6.82
N GLY A 215 -11.98 21.77 6.24
CA GLY A 215 -10.53 21.78 6.29
C GLY A 215 -9.85 21.64 4.93
N VAL A 216 -8.51 21.53 4.96
CA VAL A 216 -7.70 21.26 3.77
C VAL A 216 -7.97 19.82 3.29
N PRO A 217 -8.19 19.59 1.98
CA PRO A 217 -8.46 18.24 1.49
C PRO A 217 -7.26 17.31 1.70
N THR A 218 -7.56 16.06 2.03
CA THR A 218 -6.55 15.02 2.31
C THR A 218 -6.48 14.01 1.18
N VAL A 219 -5.36 13.29 1.07
CA VAL A 219 -5.22 12.18 0.12
C VAL A 219 -6.28 11.10 0.39
N ASN A 220 -6.60 10.82 1.66
CA ASN A 220 -7.62 9.85 2.05
C ASN A 220 -8.99 10.21 1.47
N PHE A 221 -9.39 11.48 1.56
CA PHE A 221 -10.67 11.94 1.00
C PHE A 221 -10.80 11.62 -0.49
N PHE A 222 -9.78 11.91 -1.28
CA PHE A 222 -9.81 11.66 -2.72
C PHE A 222 -9.68 10.17 -3.05
N ALA A 223 -8.85 9.43 -2.31
CA ALA A 223 -8.71 8.00 -2.47
C ALA A 223 -10.05 7.26 -2.25
N GLU A 224 -10.81 7.63 -1.22
CA GLU A 224 -12.16 7.11 -0.99
C GLU A 224 -13.11 7.41 -2.15
N LYS A 225 -13.10 8.64 -2.68
CA LYS A 225 -13.93 9.04 -3.83
C LYS A 225 -13.58 8.28 -5.11
N LEU A 226 -12.32 7.92 -5.27
CA LEU A 226 -11.80 7.19 -6.42
C LEU A 226 -11.84 5.66 -6.24
N ASN A 227 -12.28 5.17 -5.07
CA ASN A 227 -12.30 3.75 -4.69
C ASN A 227 -10.94 3.07 -4.79
N VAL A 228 -9.87 3.78 -4.40
CA VAL A 228 -8.50 3.26 -4.35
C VAL A 228 -7.89 3.51 -2.96
N SER A 229 -6.80 2.81 -2.64
CA SER A 229 -6.05 3.11 -1.42
C SER A 229 -5.24 4.40 -1.56
N PRO A 230 -5.01 5.17 -0.47
CA PRO A 230 -4.21 6.39 -0.49
C PRO A 230 -2.79 6.18 -1.00
N SER A 231 -2.18 5.04 -0.64
CA SER A 231 -0.83 4.68 -1.09
C SER A 231 -0.81 4.37 -2.59
N TYR A 232 -1.79 3.60 -3.09
CA TYR A 232 -1.91 3.32 -4.52
C TYR A 232 -2.13 4.58 -5.34
N LEU A 233 -3.04 5.47 -4.90
CA LEU A 233 -3.28 6.76 -5.56
C LEU A 233 -2.00 7.59 -5.64
N SER A 234 -1.23 7.66 -4.56
CA SER A 234 0.03 8.41 -4.53
C SER A 234 1.09 7.83 -5.47
N ASP A 235 1.25 6.50 -5.52
CA ASP A 235 2.22 5.83 -6.38
C ASP A 235 1.80 5.88 -7.84
N LEU A 236 0.50 5.75 -8.14
CA LEU A 236 -0.08 5.92 -9.48
C LEU A 236 0.21 7.32 -10.03
N LEU A 237 -0.15 8.36 -9.27
CA LEU A 237 0.08 9.75 -9.67
C LEU A 237 1.57 10.05 -9.84
N LYS A 238 2.41 9.56 -8.93
CA LYS A 238 3.86 9.71 -9.04
C LYS A 238 4.42 9.05 -10.29
N ASN A 239 3.90 7.88 -10.65
CA ASN A 239 4.31 7.19 -11.87
C ASN A 239 3.85 7.92 -13.15
N ALA A 240 2.60 8.43 -13.16
CA ALA A 240 2.01 9.09 -14.32
C ALA A 240 2.52 10.52 -14.53
N THR A 241 2.79 11.28 -13.45
CA THR A 241 3.05 12.74 -13.51
C THR A 241 4.38 13.15 -12.87
N GLY A 242 5.09 12.23 -12.24
CA GLY A 242 6.30 12.51 -11.45
C GLY A 242 6.01 13.05 -10.04
N ARG A 243 4.76 13.31 -9.66
CA ARG A 243 4.33 13.92 -8.38
C ARG A 243 3.32 13.06 -7.66
N ASN A 244 3.46 12.90 -6.34
CA ASN A 244 2.51 12.13 -5.53
C ASN A 244 1.18 12.90 -5.29
N ALA A 245 0.16 12.22 -4.75
CA ALA A 245 -1.16 12.82 -4.52
C ALA A 245 -1.12 14.08 -3.63
N GLN A 246 -0.29 14.09 -2.60
CA GLN A 246 -0.13 15.26 -1.72
C GLN A 246 0.43 16.47 -2.47
N ALA A 247 1.37 16.26 -3.40
CA ALA A 247 1.93 17.33 -4.21
C ALA A 247 0.88 17.92 -5.17
N HIS A 248 0.05 17.09 -5.81
CA HIS A 248 -1.08 17.56 -6.64
C HIS A 248 -2.06 18.43 -5.85
N ILE A 249 -2.45 17.99 -4.64
CA ILE A 249 -3.34 18.77 -3.77
C ILE A 249 -2.70 20.13 -3.43
N GLN A 250 -1.44 20.14 -3.01
CA GLN A 250 -0.74 21.38 -2.63
C GLN A 250 -0.61 22.35 -3.80
N GLU A 251 -0.28 21.85 -4.99
CA GLU A 251 -0.16 22.66 -6.20
C GLU A 251 -1.50 23.32 -6.56
N SER A 252 -2.60 22.57 -6.54
CA SER A 252 -3.93 23.10 -6.83
C SER A 252 -4.37 24.16 -5.81
N ILE A 253 -4.05 23.97 -4.53
CA ILE A 253 -4.28 24.99 -3.48
C ILE A 253 -3.44 26.25 -3.78
N VAL A 254 -2.20 26.11 -4.15
CA VAL A 254 -1.31 27.23 -4.48
C VAL A 254 -1.82 27.98 -5.69
N GLU A 255 -2.23 27.33 -6.77
CA GLU A 255 -2.78 27.99 -7.95
C GLU A 255 -4.10 28.71 -7.62
N ARG A 256 -4.97 28.10 -6.83
CA ARG A 256 -6.18 28.77 -6.34
C ARG A 256 -5.85 30.00 -5.49
N ALA A 257 -4.86 29.88 -4.60
CA ALA A 257 -4.40 31.00 -3.77
C ALA A 257 -3.82 32.16 -4.61
N LYS A 258 -3.00 31.84 -5.63
CA LYS A 258 -2.46 32.85 -6.55
C LYS A 258 -3.59 33.63 -7.24
N GLY A 259 -4.63 32.92 -7.70
CA GLY A 259 -5.80 33.56 -8.28
C GLY A 259 -6.47 34.52 -7.31
N LEU A 260 -6.75 34.11 -6.06
CA LEU A 260 -7.37 34.94 -5.04
C LEU A 260 -6.48 36.14 -4.63
N LEU A 261 -5.18 35.93 -4.53
CA LEU A 261 -4.21 36.98 -4.18
C LEU A 261 -4.11 38.08 -5.25
N SER A 262 -4.25 37.72 -6.53
CA SER A 262 -4.12 38.68 -7.65
C SER A 262 -5.45 39.35 -8.05
N THR A 263 -6.60 38.72 -7.77
CA THR A 263 -7.90 39.20 -8.28
C THR A 263 -8.84 39.73 -7.19
N THR A 264 -8.48 39.61 -5.91
CA THR A 264 -9.32 40.03 -4.79
C THR A 264 -8.57 40.84 -3.74
N ASN A 265 -9.34 41.62 -2.95
CA ASN A 265 -8.81 42.36 -1.79
C ASN A 265 -8.92 41.59 -0.48
N LEU A 266 -9.21 40.28 -0.51
CA LEU A 266 -9.27 39.44 0.67
C LEU A 266 -7.94 39.45 1.42
N SER A 267 -7.97 39.56 2.74
CA SER A 267 -6.76 39.44 3.56
C SER A 267 -6.15 38.04 3.43
N ILE A 268 -4.86 37.89 3.72
CA ILE A 268 -4.17 36.60 3.73
C ILE A 268 -4.88 35.60 4.67
N LYS A 269 -5.44 36.11 5.76
CA LYS A 269 -6.19 35.32 6.75
C LYS A 269 -7.50 34.79 6.16
N GLU A 270 -8.27 35.62 5.46
CA GLU A 270 -9.51 35.22 4.79
C GLU A 270 -9.25 34.21 3.68
N ILE A 271 -8.20 34.40 2.89
CA ILE A 271 -7.78 33.43 1.86
C ILE A 271 -7.40 32.08 2.50
N ALA A 272 -6.63 32.10 3.60
CA ALA A 272 -6.24 30.87 4.29
C ALA A 272 -7.47 30.10 4.79
N TYR A 273 -8.40 30.77 5.43
CA TYR A 273 -9.65 30.15 5.91
C TYR A 273 -10.53 29.66 4.76
N GLY A 274 -10.66 30.46 3.70
CA GLY A 274 -11.43 30.09 2.49
C GLY A 274 -10.82 28.87 1.74
N LEU A 275 -9.55 28.58 1.97
CA LEU A 275 -8.86 27.38 1.43
C LEU A 275 -8.84 26.20 2.41
N GLY A 276 -9.48 26.33 3.60
CA GLY A 276 -9.62 25.28 4.58
C GLY A 276 -8.50 25.19 5.61
N PHE A 277 -7.59 26.16 5.67
CA PHE A 277 -6.54 26.15 6.70
C PHE A 277 -7.07 26.61 8.04
N GLU A 278 -6.84 25.83 9.08
CA GLU A 278 -7.17 26.22 10.46
C GLU A 278 -6.30 27.39 10.94
N TYR A 279 -5.02 27.41 10.50
CA TYR A 279 -4.03 28.41 10.89
C TYR A 279 -3.44 29.12 9.66
N PRO A 280 -3.58 30.45 9.53
CA PRO A 280 -3.03 31.22 8.39
C PRO A 280 -1.50 31.09 8.22
N GLN A 281 -0.77 30.82 9.32
CA GLN A 281 0.66 30.54 9.24
C GLN A 281 0.98 29.25 8.47
N SER A 282 0.15 28.20 8.64
CA SER A 282 0.32 26.94 7.90
C SER A 282 0.14 27.15 6.41
N PHE A 283 -0.86 27.94 6.00
CA PHE A 283 -1.03 28.38 4.62
C PHE A 283 0.20 29.15 4.11
N SER A 284 0.64 30.16 4.83
CA SER A 284 1.78 31.02 4.43
C SER A 284 3.07 30.21 4.27
N THR A 285 3.31 29.26 5.17
CA THR A 285 4.45 28.34 5.13
C THR A 285 4.39 27.43 3.90
N MET A 286 3.23 26.80 3.66
CA MET A 286 3.01 25.95 2.50
C MET A 286 3.15 26.74 1.19
N PHE A 287 2.53 27.92 1.08
CA PHE A 287 2.63 28.78 -0.09
C PHE A 287 4.08 29.18 -0.37
N LYS A 288 4.81 29.65 0.65
CA LYS A 288 6.23 30.03 0.51
C LYS A 288 7.10 28.86 0.09
N LYS A 289 6.84 27.66 0.65
CA LYS A 289 7.60 26.44 0.29
C LYS A 289 7.43 26.10 -1.20
N ASN A 290 6.23 26.30 -1.76
CA ASN A 290 5.93 25.94 -3.16
C ASN A 290 6.25 27.06 -4.17
N THR A 291 6.23 28.33 -3.75
CA THR A 291 6.41 29.49 -4.66
C THR A 291 7.68 30.27 -4.43
N GLN A 292 8.45 29.97 -3.37
CA GLN A 292 9.61 30.70 -2.88
C GLN A 292 9.32 32.15 -2.43
N GLN A 293 8.04 32.54 -2.41
CA GLN A 293 7.56 33.86 -1.98
C GLN A 293 6.49 33.73 -0.91
N THR A 294 6.42 34.69 0.00
CA THR A 294 5.25 34.77 0.91
C THR A 294 4.01 35.21 0.15
N PRO A 295 2.78 34.89 0.63
CA PRO A 295 1.55 35.36 0.01
C PRO A 295 1.51 36.89 -0.15
N LEU A 296 2.06 37.65 0.82
CA LEU A 296 2.12 39.10 0.78
C LEU A 296 3.09 39.59 -0.31
N GLN A 297 4.27 39.00 -0.43
CA GLN A 297 5.23 39.30 -1.50
C GLN A 297 4.65 39.00 -2.87
N PHE A 298 3.97 37.86 -3.00
CA PHE A 298 3.32 37.47 -4.24
C PHE A 298 2.24 38.51 -4.64
N ARG A 299 1.38 38.94 -3.72
CA ARG A 299 0.38 39.99 -3.98
C ARG A 299 1.04 41.30 -4.40
N ALA A 300 2.11 41.71 -3.73
CA ALA A 300 2.80 42.97 -4.04
C ALA A 300 3.46 42.99 -5.44
N SER A 301 3.66 41.81 -6.06
CA SER A 301 4.22 41.74 -7.43
C SER A 301 3.19 42.05 -8.53
N PHE A 302 1.89 42.20 -8.17
CA PHE A 302 0.80 42.58 -9.10
C PHE A 302 0.30 44.01 -8.92
N ASN A 303 0.77 44.70 -7.87
CA ASN A 303 0.51 46.10 -7.61
C ASN A 303 1.76 46.92 -7.94
#